data_ca9091d456c9446baaa6548addda897b
#
_entry.id   ca9091d456c9446baaa6548addda897b
#
_cell.length_a   1.000
_cell.length_b   1.000
_cell.length_c   1.000
_cell.angle_alpha   90.00
_cell.angle_beta   90.00
_cell.angle_gamma   90.00
#
_symmetry.space_group_name_H-M   'P 1'
#
loop_
_entity.id
_entity.type
_entity.pdbx_description
1 polymer ?
#
loop_
_entity_poly.entity_id
_entity_poly.type
_entity_poly.pdbx_seq_one_letter_code
_entity_poly.pdbx_strand_id
1 'polypeptide(L)'
;MCFKISSCCASADLDDEIDESDCGECLQQREFIEEIAHFCSSPKSKGKDDDDDDDRNANAHSKRKTCVFFSLNAQLLRGIFKGQGGPPGYLLLRAACLANRLASVEEFVDAIALQECFDRKSTALLIRKLSAYFPHVVQGPSKSGLVILSKLRVKHSVFHEFKCSTGGERLFFNKGILGVALSNLDEDTTVCMFNAHLQSDFWRKSRDTREAQAKEMKAFVGKTMRSSAFVGSSNATIDVAVMCGDLNCIAGSAEYEKIMETLGGDTGAFRDTLPIDNDNDSLSTFPECTYSLKKRRYVIVNENTQKNRLDYIFEISREINDDDDDEGERRRRTTKARVVRSLRDDNSAPLTDHRGIIAAIERVHV
;
A
#
# COMPACT_ATOMS: atom_id res chain seq x y z
N MET A 1 -2.33 -24.96 15.18
CA MET A 1 -3.72 -24.56 14.81
C MET A 1 -3.85 -24.85 13.33
N CYS A 2 -4.63 -25.87 12.95
CA CYS A 2 -4.84 -26.20 11.55
C CYS A 2 -5.76 -25.17 10.93
N PHE A 3 -5.24 -24.39 10.00
CA PHE A 3 -6.05 -23.52 9.17
C PHE A 3 -6.88 -24.38 8.22
N LYS A 4 -8.21 -24.26 8.31
CA LYS A 4 -9.11 -24.75 7.28
C LYS A 4 -8.93 -23.89 6.04
N ILE A 5 -8.11 -24.34 5.10
CA ILE A 5 -8.09 -23.82 3.74
C ILE A 5 -9.35 -24.37 3.09
N SER A 6 -10.38 -23.54 2.98
CA SER A 6 -11.68 -23.90 2.47
C SER A 6 -11.76 -23.59 0.97
N SER A 7 -11.88 -24.67 0.19
CA SER A 7 -12.67 -24.78 -1.05
C SER A 7 -12.49 -23.76 -2.16
N CYS A 8 -11.37 -23.82 -2.88
CA CYS A 8 -11.35 -23.43 -4.30
C CYS A 8 -11.40 -24.66 -5.25
N CYS A 9 -11.36 -25.89 -4.73
CA CYS A 9 -11.37 -27.15 -5.53
C CYS A 9 -12.67 -27.93 -5.34
N ALA A 10 -13.83 -27.29 -5.50
CA ALA A 10 -15.10 -28.00 -5.50
C ALA A 10 -15.74 -27.97 -6.90
N SER A 11 -15.24 -28.80 -7.81
CA SER A 11 -15.99 -29.48 -8.88
C SER A 11 -15.03 -30.34 -9.73
N ALA A 12 -14.68 -31.51 -9.26
CA ALA A 12 -14.40 -32.67 -10.10
C ALA A 12 -14.47 -33.90 -9.19
N ASP A 13 -15.45 -34.78 -9.46
CA ASP A 13 -15.44 -36.12 -8.94
C ASP A 13 -14.26 -36.86 -9.53
N LEU A 14 -13.22 -37.08 -8.77
CA LEU A 14 -12.21 -38.10 -8.99
C LEU A 14 -11.56 -38.40 -7.63
N ASP A 15 -11.75 -39.65 -7.18
CA ASP A 15 -11.10 -40.26 -6.01
C ASP A 15 -9.61 -40.50 -6.26
N ASP A 16 -8.83 -39.46 -6.44
CA ASP A 16 -7.38 -39.51 -6.35
C ASP A 16 -6.96 -38.59 -5.20
N GLU A 17 -6.30 -39.14 -4.20
CA GLU A 17 -5.61 -38.40 -3.15
C GLU A 17 -4.56 -37.50 -3.80
N ILE A 18 -4.96 -36.28 -4.17
CA ILE A 18 -4.01 -35.23 -4.58
C ILE A 18 -3.31 -34.79 -3.31
N ASP A 19 -2.02 -35.10 -3.23
CA ASP A 19 -1.14 -34.56 -2.21
C ASP A 19 -1.19 -33.03 -2.29
N GLU A 20 -1.80 -32.38 -1.29
CA GLU A 20 -1.98 -30.93 -1.20
C GLU A 20 -0.63 -30.18 -1.24
N SER A 21 0.50 -30.87 -1.07
CA SER A 21 1.83 -30.29 -1.10
C SER A 21 2.31 -29.88 -2.50
N ASP A 22 1.70 -30.38 -3.57
CA ASP A 22 2.14 -30.16 -4.97
C ASP A 22 1.24 -29.20 -5.77
N CYS A 23 0.24 -28.58 -5.16
CA CYS A 23 -0.57 -27.57 -5.83
C CYS A 23 0.23 -26.26 -5.94
N GLY A 24 0.59 -25.85 -7.15
CA GLY A 24 1.33 -24.60 -7.40
C GLY A 24 0.66 -23.34 -6.83
N GLU A 25 -0.66 -23.39 -6.58
CA GLU A 25 -1.43 -22.34 -5.90
C GLU A 25 -1.03 -22.23 -4.42
N CYS A 26 -0.97 -23.36 -3.71
CA CYS A 26 -0.59 -23.41 -2.30
C CYS A 26 0.86 -22.94 -2.10
N LEU A 27 1.77 -23.29 -3.00
CA LEU A 27 3.18 -22.89 -2.92
C LEU A 27 3.33 -21.35 -3.06
N GLN A 28 2.73 -20.72 -4.05
CA GLN A 28 2.87 -19.26 -4.27
C GLN A 28 2.20 -18.44 -3.16
N GLN A 29 1.06 -18.90 -2.68
CA GLN A 29 0.40 -18.27 -1.54
C GLN A 29 1.25 -18.41 -0.30
N ARG A 30 1.81 -19.59 -0.05
CA ARG A 30 2.70 -19.87 1.07
C ARG A 30 3.96 -19.02 1.02
N GLU A 31 4.63 -18.93 -0.14
CA GLU A 31 5.80 -18.08 -0.32
C GLU A 31 5.50 -16.59 -0.05
N PHE A 32 4.34 -16.09 -0.46
CA PHE A 32 3.93 -14.71 -0.19
C PHE A 32 3.67 -14.50 1.30
N ILE A 33 2.98 -15.42 1.97
CA ILE A 33 2.75 -15.36 3.41
C ILE A 33 4.07 -15.42 4.17
N GLU A 34 4.95 -16.36 3.82
CA GLU A 34 6.26 -16.51 4.46
C GLU A 34 7.14 -15.28 4.28
N GLU A 35 7.11 -14.64 3.11
CA GLU A 35 7.80 -13.37 2.86
C GLU A 35 7.33 -12.27 3.79
N ILE A 36 6.02 -12.10 3.93
CA ILE A 36 5.42 -11.07 4.80
C ILE A 36 5.66 -11.42 6.28
N ALA A 37 5.49 -12.67 6.67
CA ALA A 37 5.74 -13.15 8.04
C ALA A 37 7.20 -12.92 8.45
N HIS A 38 8.15 -13.26 7.57
CA HIS A 38 9.58 -13.03 7.79
C HIS A 38 9.88 -11.53 7.92
N PHE A 39 9.29 -10.70 7.07
CA PHE A 39 9.42 -9.25 7.16
C PHE A 39 8.94 -8.71 8.51
N CYS A 40 7.80 -9.19 9.01
CA CYS A 40 7.20 -8.73 10.26
C CYS A 40 7.90 -9.29 11.51
N SER A 41 8.52 -10.48 11.43
CA SER A 41 9.17 -11.17 12.55
C SER A 41 10.65 -10.85 12.76
N SER A 42 11.22 -9.87 12.06
CA SER A 42 12.66 -9.52 12.09
C SER A 42 13.33 -9.54 13.46
N PRO A 43 14.64 -9.88 13.53
CA PRO A 43 15.33 -10.21 14.75
C PRO A 43 15.33 -9.07 15.75
N LYS A 44 15.04 -9.39 17.01
CA LYS A 44 15.45 -8.58 18.14
C LYS A 44 16.93 -8.24 17.95
N SER A 45 17.27 -6.96 17.92
CA SER A 45 18.66 -6.55 18.06
C SER A 45 19.26 -7.33 19.23
N LYS A 46 20.34 -8.05 19.00
CA LYS A 46 21.10 -8.68 20.07
C LYS A 46 21.64 -7.57 20.98
N GLY A 47 20.82 -7.13 21.92
CA GLY A 47 21.24 -6.48 23.14
C GLY A 47 21.55 -7.60 24.12
N LYS A 48 22.68 -7.46 24.78
CA LYS A 48 23.23 -8.39 25.78
C LYS A 48 22.19 -8.75 26.84
N ASP A 49 22.24 -10.03 27.16
CA ASP A 49 21.85 -10.72 28.37
C ASP A 49 21.40 -9.86 29.55
N ASP A 50 20.15 -10.03 29.94
CA ASP A 50 19.77 -10.11 31.34
C ASP A 50 18.62 -11.12 31.42
N ASP A 51 18.93 -12.23 32.07
CA ASP A 51 17.99 -13.26 32.52
C ASP A 51 16.97 -12.62 33.46
N ASP A 52 15.69 -12.80 33.17
CA ASP A 52 14.69 -13.00 34.20
C ASP A 52 13.45 -13.69 33.66
N ASP A 53 13.10 -14.73 34.41
CA ASP A 53 12.07 -15.73 34.23
C ASP A 53 10.63 -15.16 34.31
N ASP A 54 9.73 -15.99 33.74
CA ASP A 54 8.33 -16.21 34.08
C ASP A 54 7.35 -15.03 34.11
N ASP A 55 6.55 -14.98 33.02
CA ASP A 55 5.08 -14.96 33.16
C ASP A 55 4.38 -15.39 31.87
N ARG A 56 4.11 -16.68 31.75
CA ARG A 56 3.17 -17.20 30.76
C ARG A 56 1.77 -17.05 31.33
N ASN A 57 1.05 -15.97 31.01
CA ASN A 57 -0.38 -16.12 30.76
C ASN A 57 -1.07 -14.88 30.18
N ALA A 58 -1.93 -15.13 29.17
CA ALA A 58 -3.16 -14.43 28.87
C ALA A 58 -3.11 -12.91 28.70
N ASN A 59 -2.59 -12.44 27.57
CA ASN A 59 -3.23 -11.41 26.73
C ASN A 59 -2.38 -11.18 25.49
N ALA A 60 -2.46 -12.08 24.50
CA ALA A 60 -1.64 -12.02 23.27
C ALA A 60 -2.07 -10.87 22.31
N HIS A 61 -2.78 -9.87 22.77
CA HIS A 61 -2.93 -8.56 22.13
C HIS A 61 -2.00 -7.52 22.78
N SER A 62 -0.94 -7.99 23.43
CA SER A 62 0.12 -7.13 23.92
C SER A 62 0.65 -6.26 22.79
N LYS A 63 0.28 -4.97 22.85
CA LYS A 63 0.86 -3.76 22.24
C LYS A 63 1.88 -4.07 21.14
N ARG A 64 1.41 -4.33 19.90
CA ARG A 64 2.33 -4.34 18.76
C ARG A 64 3.04 -2.99 18.74
N LYS A 65 4.37 -3.01 18.85
CA LYS A 65 5.19 -1.80 18.81
C LYS A 65 5.25 -1.16 17.42
N THR A 66 4.67 -1.81 16.42
CA THR A 66 4.74 -1.39 15.01
C THR A 66 3.36 -1.40 14.37
N CYS A 67 3.11 -0.41 13.48
CA CYS A 67 2.02 -0.45 12.51
C CYS A 67 2.55 -0.90 11.16
N VAL A 68 1.83 -1.82 10.52
CA VAL A 68 2.22 -2.39 9.22
C VAL A 68 1.25 -1.95 8.13
N PHE A 69 1.79 -1.32 7.10
CA PHE A 69 1.04 -0.78 5.97
C PHE A 69 1.42 -1.50 4.68
N PHE A 70 0.43 -1.73 3.85
CA PHE A 70 0.61 -2.31 2.51
C PHE A 70 0.06 -1.35 1.46
N SER A 71 0.80 -1.12 0.37
CA SER A 71 0.37 -0.28 -0.76
C SER A 71 0.49 -1.05 -2.07
N LEU A 72 -0.54 -0.94 -2.93
CA LEU A 72 -0.57 -1.61 -4.21
C LEU A 72 -1.44 -0.87 -5.22
N ASN A 73 -0.89 -0.60 -6.41
CA ASN A 73 -1.72 -0.28 -7.57
C ASN A 73 -2.38 -1.58 -8.07
N ALA A 74 -3.69 -1.69 -7.90
CA ALA A 74 -4.47 -2.90 -8.18
C ALA A 74 -4.84 -3.06 -9.67
N GLN A 75 -4.64 -2.02 -10.47
CA GLN A 75 -4.96 -1.97 -11.91
C GLN A 75 -6.36 -2.52 -12.24
N LEU A 76 -7.36 -2.23 -11.42
CA LEU A 76 -8.77 -2.59 -11.68
C LEU A 76 -9.40 -1.53 -12.60
N LEU A 77 -8.82 -1.39 -13.79
CA LEU A 77 -9.20 -0.44 -14.82
C LEU A 77 -9.73 -1.20 -16.04
N ARG A 78 -10.89 -0.81 -16.54
CA ARG A 78 -11.35 -1.30 -17.86
C ARG A 78 -10.44 -0.72 -18.93
N GLY A 79 -10.01 -1.57 -19.85
CA GLY A 79 -9.15 -1.16 -20.98
C GLY A 79 -9.80 -0.07 -21.82
N ILE A 80 -9.56 1.20 -21.44
CA ILE A 80 -9.85 2.37 -22.26
C ILE A 80 -8.80 2.47 -23.38
N PHE A 81 -7.60 1.97 -23.11
CA PHE A 81 -6.48 1.95 -24.04
C PHE A 81 -6.12 0.51 -24.43
N LYS A 82 -5.71 0.30 -25.68
CA LYS A 82 -5.27 -1.01 -26.18
C LYS A 82 -4.19 -1.60 -25.25
N GLY A 83 -4.48 -2.77 -24.68
CA GLY A 83 -3.52 -3.54 -23.88
C GLY A 83 -3.63 -3.37 -22.37
N GLN A 84 -4.56 -2.57 -21.84
CA GLN A 84 -4.77 -2.41 -20.41
C GLN A 84 -6.05 -3.10 -19.93
N GLY A 85 -6.01 -3.69 -18.74
CA GLY A 85 -7.18 -4.09 -17.95
C GLY A 85 -7.87 -5.40 -18.31
N GLY A 86 -7.72 -5.91 -19.49
CA GLY A 86 -8.42 -7.14 -19.93
C GLY A 86 -9.94 -7.02 -20.06
N PRO A 87 -10.63 -8.08 -20.48
CA PRO A 87 -12.09 -8.09 -20.61
C PRO A 87 -12.77 -8.02 -19.24
N PRO A 88 -14.04 -7.56 -19.14
CA PRO A 88 -14.74 -7.36 -17.87
C PRO A 88 -14.78 -8.59 -16.95
N GLY A 89 -14.96 -9.80 -17.51
CA GLY A 89 -14.94 -11.05 -16.73
C GLY A 89 -13.57 -11.35 -16.12
N TYR A 90 -12.51 -11.00 -16.81
CA TYR A 90 -11.15 -11.16 -16.33
C TYR A 90 -10.84 -10.18 -15.17
N LEU A 91 -11.35 -8.95 -15.20
CA LEU A 91 -11.21 -8.00 -14.09
C LEU A 91 -11.88 -8.52 -12.81
N LEU A 92 -13.06 -9.14 -12.92
CA LEU A 92 -13.73 -9.74 -11.75
C LEU A 92 -12.93 -10.91 -11.18
N LEU A 93 -12.39 -11.77 -12.04
CA LEU A 93 -11.53 -12.87 -11.62
C LEU A 93 -10.28 -12.34 -10.91
N ARG A 94 -9.58 -11.38 -11.52
CA ARG A 94 -8.40 -10.75 -10.90
C ARG A 94 -8.72 -10.12 -9.54
N ALA A 95 -9.84 -9.40 -9.44
CA ALA A 95 -10.27 -8.80 -8.17
C ALA A 95 -10.54 -9.87 -7.09
N ALA A 96 -11.12 -11.02 -7.47
CA ALA A 96 -11.34 -12.12 -6.56
C ALA A 96 -10.02 -12.76 -6.09
N CYS A 97 -9.10 -13.06 -7.02
CA CYS A 97 -7.78 -13.61 -6.69
C CYS A 97 -6.95 -12.63 -5.86
N LEU A 98 -6.95 -11.34 -6.24
CA LEU A 98 -6.26 -10.29 -5.49
C LEU A 98 -6.78 -10.20 -4.05
N ALA A 99 -8.09 -10.24 -3.86
CA ALA A 99 -8.70 -10.26 -2.53
C ALA A 99 -8.25 -11.48 -1.70
N ASN A 100 -8.19 -12.66 -2.29
CA ASN A 100 -7.73 -13.86 -1.60
C ASN A 100 -6.26 -13.73 -1.16
N ARG A 101 -5.39 -13.19 -2.05
CA ARG A 101 -3.97 -12.96 -1.71
C ARG A 101 -3.80 -11.92 -0.60
N LEU A 102 -4.54 -10.82 -0.64
CA LEU A 102 -4.49 -9.80 0.42
C LEU A 102 -5.10 -10.29 1.74
N ALA A 103 -6.13 -11.13 1.67
CA ALA A 103 -6.70 -11.77 2.87
C ALA A 103 -5.71 -12.70 3.56
N SER A 104 -4.84 -13.39 2.81
CA SER A 104 -3.90 -14.36 3.39
C SER A 104 -2.78 -13.74 4.26
N VAL A 105 -2.59 -12.43 4.18
CA VAL A 105 -1.60 -11.69 5.00
C VAL A 105 -2.26 -10.79 6.05
N GLU A 106 -3.55 -10.99 6.29
CA GLU A 106 -4.31 -10.14 7.20
C GLU A 106 -3.70 -10.07 8.61
N GLU A 107 -3.21 -11.18 9.16
CA GLU A 107 -2.64 -11.21 10.51
C GLU A 107 -1.42 -10.29 10.69
N PHE A 108 -0.71 -9.97 9.60
CA PHE A 108 0.51 -9.17 9.61
C PHE A 108 0.26 -7.68 9.31
N VAL A 109 -0.78 -7.36 8.53
CA VAL A 109 -1.03 -6.01 7.99
C VAL A 109 -2.15 -5.33 8.74
N ASP A 110 -1.96 -4.07 9.14
CA ASP A 110 -2.96 -3.26 9.85
C ASP A 110 -3.84 -2.45 8.89
N ALA A 111 -3.26 -1.94 7.79
CA ALA A 111 -4.01 -1.21 6.77
C ALA A 111 -3.42 -1.36 5.36
N ILE A 112 -4.29 -1.30 4.36
CA ILE A 112 -3.98 -1.46 2.93
C ILE A 112 -4.42 -0.22 2.17
N ALA A 113 -3.53 0.37 1.36
CA ALA A 113 -3.82 1.39 0.37
C ALA A 113 -3.86 0.78 -1.03
N LEU A 114 -4.96 0.95 -1.76
CA LEU A 114 -5.09 0.49 -3.14
C LEU A 114 -5.30 1.67 -4.07
N GLN A 115 -4.63 1.65 -5.23
CA GLN A 115 -4.81 2.59 -6.32
C GLN A 115 -5.43 1.88 -7.53
N GLU A 116 -5.90 2.64 -8.50
CA GLU A 116 -6.57 2.16 -9.72
C GLU A 116 -7.79 1.26 -9.52
N CYS A 117 -8.49 1.39 -8.40
CA CYS A 117 -9.76 0.72 -8.17
C CYS A 117 -10.91 1.41 -8.93
N PHE A 118 -10.81 1.53 -10.26
CA PHE A 118 -11.74 2.29 -11.10
C PHE A 118 -12.96 1.48 -11.57
N ASP A 119 -12.82 0.17 -11.80
CA ASP A 119 -13.98 -0.66 -12.20
C ASP A 119 -14.87 -0.95 -11.00
N ARG A 120 -16.05 -0.33 -10.99
CA ARG A 120 -16.98 -0.39 -9.87
C ARG A 120 -17.35 -1.82 -9.44
N LYS A 121 -17.54 -2.75 -10.39
CA LYS A 121 -17.94 -4.12 -10.08
C LYS A 121 -16.79 -4.92 -9.46
N SER A 122 -15.61 -4.80 -10.04
CA SER A 122 -14.39 -5.48 -9.54
C SER A 122 -13.98 -4.94 -8.19
N THR A 123 -14.02 -3.62 -8.00
CA THR A 123 -13.72 -2.97 -6.72
C THR A 123 -14.72 -3.40 -5.63
N ALA A 124 -16.02 -3.42 -5.94
CA ALA A 124 -17.04 -3.87 -4.99
C ALA A 124 -16.86 -5.35 -4.60
N LEU A 125 -16.47 -6.22 -5.54
CA LEU A 125 -16.17 -7.61 -5.26
C LEU A 125 -14.95 -7.75 -4.34
N LEU A 126 -13.87 -7.05 -4.65
CA LEU A 126 -12.64 -7.03 -3.85
C LEU A 126 -12.94 -6.58 -2.42
N ILE A 127 -13.60 -5.44 -2.25
CA ILE A 127 -13.96 -4.90 -0.93
C ILE A 127 -14.85 -5.89 -0.16
N ARG A 128 -15.89 -6.44 -0.78
CA ARG A 128 -16.78 -7.41 -0.13
C ARG A 128 -16.02 -8.63 0.40
N LYS A 129 -15.03 -9.13 -0.35
CA LYS A 129 -14.20 -10.26 0.11
C LYS A 129 -13.25 -9.88 1.24
N LEU A 130 -12.71 -8.66 1.20
CA LEU A 130 -11.73 -8.19 2.20
C LEU A 130 -12.36 -7.64 3.47
N SER A 131 -13.64 -7.25 3.46
CA SER A 131 -14.30 -6.65 4.62
C SER A 131 -14.42 -7.57 5.84
N ALA A 132 -14.31 -8.89 5.65
CA ALA A 132 -14.24 -9.85 6.76
C ALA A 132 -12.90 -9.76 7.54
N TYR A 133 -11.85 -9.30 6.89
CA TYR A 133 -10.47 -9.22 7.42
C TYR A 133 -10.07 -7.78 7.75
N PHE A 134 -10.56 -6.82 6.97
CA PHE A 134 -10.37 -5.38 7.13
C PHE A 134 -11.74 -4.72 7.19
N PRO A 135 -12.38 -4.70 8.37
CA PRO A 135 -13.79 -4.28 8.50
C PRO A 135 -14.03 -2.80 8.21
N HIS A 136 -12.98 -1.99 8.26
CA HIS A 136 -13.09 -0.55 8.04
C HIS A 136 -12.58 -0.20 6.63
N VAL A 137 -13.51 0.24 5.77
CA VAL A 137 -13.22 0.54 4.36
C VAL A 137 -13.59 1.98 4.05
N VAL A 138 -12.68 2.72 3.45
CA VAL A 138 -12.92 4.06 2.92
C VAL A 138 -12.57 4.08 1.45
N GLN A 139 -13.54 4.47 0.63
CA GLN A 139 -13.35 4.72 -0.80
C GLN A 139 -13.33 6.22 -1.06
N GLY A 140 -12.41 6.66 -1.88
CA GLY A 140 -12.46 8.01 -2.44
C GLY A 140 -13.71 8.21 -3.33
N PRO A 141 -13.99 9.45 -3.74
CA PRO A 141 -15.10 9.74 -4.65
C PRO A 141 -15.03 8.93 -5.94
N SER A 142 -16.15 8.85 -6.65
CA SER A 142 -16.23 8.19 -7.96
C SER A 142 -15.11 8.65 -8.87
N LYS A 143 -14.47 7.72 -9.57
CA LYS A 143 -13.33 7.94 -10.47
C LYS A 143 -12.01 8.34 -9.79
N SER A 144 -11.91 8.36 -8.45
CA SER A 144 -10.62 8.58 -7.78
C SER A 144 -9.72 7.34 -7.87
N GLY A 145 -10.32 6.15 -7.90
CA GLY A 145 -9.62 4.87 -7.89
C GLY A 145 -8.91 4.54 -6.58
N LEU A 146 -9.13 5.33 -5.52
CA LEU A 146 -8.45 5.17 -4.24
C LEU A 146 -9.33 4.44 -3.23
N VAL A 147 -8.75 3.43 -2.57
CA VAL A 147 -9.39 2.67 -1.48
C VAL A 147 -8.38 2.52 -0.35
N ILE A 148 -8.84 2.67 0.89
CA ILE A 148 -8.12 2.28 2.10
C ILE A 148 -8.96 1.26 2.85
N LEU A 149 -8.33 0.14 3.21
CA LEU A 149 -8.91 -0.90 4.06
C LEU A 149 -8.11 -0.97 5.34
N SER A 150 -8.75 -1.14 6.49
CA SER A 150 -8.06 -1.13 7.79
C SER A 150 -8.73 -2.07 8.79
N LYS A 151 -7.91 -2.65 9.67
CA LYS A 151 -8.35 -3.29 10.91
C LYS A 151 -8.65 -2.26 11.99
N LEU A 152 -7.93 -1.13 11.96
CA LEU A 152 -8.13 -0.03 12.89
C LEU A 152 -9.38 0.75 12.51
N ARG A 153 -10.15 1.17 13.51
CA ARG A 153 -11.41 1.91 13.31
C ARG A 153 -11.15 3.27 12.67
N VAL A 154 -11.89 3.60 11.63
CA VAL A 154 -11.85 4.92 10.99
C VAL A 154 -12.56 5.94 11.88
N LYS A 155 -11.84 6.97 12.31
CA LYS A 155 -12.37 8.14 13.01
C LYS A 155 -12.92 9.17 12.02
N HIS A 156 -12.09 9.53 11.05
CA HIS A 156 -12.40 10.52 10.02
C HIS A 156 -11.78 10.14 8.68
N SER A 157 -12.39 10.63 7.61
CA SER A 157 -11.84 10.54 6.25
C SER A 157 -12.05 11.84 5.51
N VAL A 158 -11.09 12.20 4.67
CA VAL A 158 -11.11 13.39 3.82
C VAL A 158 -10.54 13.05 2.46
N PHE A 159 -10.98 13.76 1.44
CA PHE A 159 -10.46 13.63 0.08
C PHE A 159 -10.13 15.00 -0.50
N HIS A 160 -9.00 15.09 -1.17
CA HIS A 160 -8.61 16.24 -1.97
C HIS A 160 -8.41 15.83 -3.42
N GLU A 161 -9.23 16.37 -4.31
CA GLU A 161 -9.04 16.21 -5.75
C GLU A 161 -7.94 17.16 -6.23
N PHE A 162 -6.96 16.67 -7.00
CA PHE A 162 -5.92 17.52 -7.55
C PHE A 162 -6.50 18.55 -8.52
N LYS A 163 -6.15 19.80 -8.33
CA LYS A 163 -6.52 20.89 -9.20
C LYS A 163 -5.72 20.86 -10.50
N CYS A 164 -4.43 20.51 -10.39
CA CYS A 164 -3.55 20.30 -11.52
C CYS A 164 -3.74 18.91 -12.12
N SER A 165 -4.16 18.86 -13.37
CA SER A 165 -4.25 17.66 -14.19
C SER A 165 -4.11 18.04 -15.66
N THR A 166 -3.38 17.24 -16.44
CA THR A 166 -3.13 17.49 -17.85
C THR A 166 -3.74 16.45 -18.77
N GLY A 167 -3.96 16.84 -20.02
CA GLY A 167 -4.51 15.98 -21.05
C GLY A 167 -5.95 15.53 -20.77
N GLY A 168 -6.31 14.39 -21.34
CA GLY A 168 -7.64 13.80 -21.17
C GLY A 168 -7.84 13.06 -19.84
N GLU A 169 -6.83 12.94 -18.99
CA GLU A 169 -6.91 12.17 -17.75
C GLU A 169 -8.02 12.70 -16.84
N ARG A 170 -8.16 14.02 -16.73
CA ARG A 170 -9.22 14.68 -15.95
C ARG A 170 -10.64 14.35 -16.42
N LEU A 171 -10.83 13.97 -17.68
CA LEU A 171 -12.15 13.59 -18.20
C LEU A 171 -12.59 12.22 -17.69
N PHE A 172 -11.63 11.36 -17.40
CA PHE A 172 -11.86 9.98 -17.02
C PHE A 172 -11.64 9.69 -15.53
N PHE A 173 -10.75 10.43 -14.89
CA PHE A 173 -10.29 10.17 -13.51
C PHE A 173 -10.31 11.46 -12.68
N ASN A 174 -10.68 11.31 -11.41
CA ASN A 174 -10.63 12.36 -10.39
C ASN A 174 -9.48 12.02 -9.44
N LYS A 175 -8.24 12.03 -9.96
CA LYS A 175 -7.05 11.73 -9.15
C LYS A 175 -6.89 12.72 -8.01
N GLY A 176 -6.34 12.25 -6.89
CA GLY A 176 -6.24 13.04 -5.68
C GLY A 176 -5.59 12.30 -4.54
N ILE A 177 -5.89 12.73 -3.33
CA ILE A 177 -5.41 12.15 -2.08
C ILE A 177 -6.59 11.81 -1.19
N LEU A 178 -6.65 10.57 -0.73
CA LEU A 178 -7.57 10.09 0.29
C LEU A 178 -6.82 10.02 1.62
N GLY A 179 -7.25 10.76 2.63
CA GLY A 179 -6.71 10.71 3.98
C GLY A 179 -7.70 10.07 4.94
N VAL A 180 -7.20 9.24 5.85
CA VAL A 180 -7.98 8.65 6.94
C VAL A 180 -7.24 8.81 8.26
N ALA A 181 -7.99 9.13 9.30
CA ALA A 181 -7.56 9.06 10.69
C ALA A 181 -8.11 7.77 11.28
N LEU A 182 -7.24 6.91 11.76
CA LEU A 182 -7.53 5.62 12.33
C LEU A 182 -7.33 5.68 13.85
N SER A 183 -8.26 5.10 14.62
CA SER A 183 -8.03 4.93 16.06
C SER A 183 -7.05 3.79 16.26
N ASN A 184 -6.08 4.03 17.11
CA ASN A 184 -5.28 2.96 17.65
C ASN A 184 -6.08 2.13 18.66
N LEU A 185 -5.53 0.99 19.06
CA LEU A 185 -6.13 0.13 20.10
C LEU A 185 -6.28 0.88 21.45
N ASP A 186 -5.34 1.77 21.74
CA ASP A 186 -5.48 2.76 22.84
C ASP A 186 -6.15 4.00 22.24
N GLU A 187 -7.40 4.28 22.56
CA GLU A 187 -8.26 5.29 21.92
C GLU A 187 -7.66 6.72 21.87
N ASP A 188 -6.61 6.99 22.63
CA ASP A 188 -5.96 8.30 22.74
C ASP A 188 -4.96 8.61 21.63
N THR A 189 -4.55 7.61 20.84
CA THR A 189 -3.62 7.82 19.75
C THR A 189 -4.29 7.67 18.37
N THR A 190 -3.74 8.37 17.39
CA THR A 190 -4.26 8.38 16.02
C THR A 190 -3.15 7.94 15.05
N VAL A 191 -3.51 7.04 14.15
CA VAL A 191 -2.70 6.69 12.99
C VAL A 191 -3.29 7.41 11.78
N CYS A 192 -2.48 8.23 11.12
CA CYS A 192 -2.87 8.92 9.90
C CYS A 192 -2.36 8.17 8.68
N MET A 193 -3.26 7.81 7.77
CA MET A 193 -2.88 7.17 6.52
C MET A 193 -3.42 7.96 5.34
N PHE A 194 -2.56 8.28 4.40
CA PHE A 194 -2.89 8.95 3.14
C PHE A 194 -2.60 8.01 1.98
N ASN A 195 -3.48 8.03 0.98
CA ASN A 195 -3.34 7.26 -0.25
C ASN A 195 -3.46 8.21 -1.44
N ALA A 196 -2.48 8.23 -2.33
CA ALA A 196 -2.42 9.13 -3.47
C ALA A 196 -2.15 8.37 -4.78
N HIS A 197 -2.60 8.94 -5.90
CA HIS A 197 -2.22 8.48 -7.23
C HIS A 197 -2.04 9.70 -8.14
N LEU A 198 -0.79 9.97 -8.53
CA LEU A 198 -0.43 11.14 -9.32
C LEU A 198 -0.66 10.92 -10.81
N GLN A 199 -0.50 12.00 -11.60
CA GLN A 199 -0.62 12.04 -13.04
C GLN A 199 0.26 10.98 -13.70
N SER A 200 -0.31 10.15 -14.61
CA SER A 200 0.46 9.15 -15.37
C SER A 200 1.28 9.77 -16.50
N ASP A 201 2.34 9.08 -16.93
CA ASP A 201 3.21 9.53 -18.02
C ASP A 201 2.58 9.47 -19.42
N PHE A 202 1.37 8.97 -19.53
CA PHE A 202 0.67 8.88 -20.80
C PHE A 202 0.45 10.23 -21.50
N TRP A 203 0.50 11.34 -20.75
CA TRP A 203 0.17 12.68 -21.25
C TRP A 203 1.40 13.59 -21.31
N ARG A 204 1.43 14.50 -22.28
CA ARG A 204 2.45 15.56 -22.33
C ARG A 204 2.41 16.42 -21.05
N LYS A 205 3.56 16.88 -20.57
CA LYS A 205 3.73 17.70 -19.35
C LYS A 205 3.36 17.01 -18.04
N SER A 206 3.38 15.68 -18.00
CA SER A 206 3.06 14.92 -16.79
C SER A 206 3.98 15.28 -15.63
N ARG A 207 5.27 15.53 -15.87
CA ARG A 207 6.26 15.91 -14.85
C ARG A 207 5.91 17.21 -14.14
N ASP A 208 5.65 18.29 -14.90
CA ASP A 208 5.26 19.58 -14.32
C ASP A 208 3.96 19.46 -13.52
N THR A 209 3.04 18.61 -14.00
CA THR A 209 1.79 18.34 -13.31
C THR A 209 2.02 17.60 -12.00
N ARG A 210 2.87 16.57 -11.96
CA ARG A 210 3.18 15.85 -10.73
C ARG A 210 3.91 16.71 -9.71
N GLU A 211 4.80 17.60 -10.14
CA GLU A 211 5.42 18.57 -9.24
C GLU A 211 4.37 19.51 -8.61
N ALA A 212 3.41 20.01 -9.40
CA ALA A 212 2.30 20.79 -8.86
C ALA A 212 1.39 19.99 -7.92
N GLN A 213 1.12 18.73 -8.27
CA GLN A 213 0.37 17.81 -7.40
C GLN A 213 1.12 17.50 -6.10
N ALA A 214 2.44 17.40 -6.12
CA ALA A 214 3.25 17.23 -4.90
C ALA A 214 3.12 18.43 -3.95
N LYS A 215 3.06 19.66 -4.48
CA LYS A 215 2.78 20.88 -3.69
C LYS A 215 1.39 20.85 -3.07
N GLU A 216 0.37 20.45 -3.85
CA GLU A 216 -0.99 20.26 -3.32
C GLU A 216 -1.02 19.19 -2.24
N MET A 217 -0.29 18.08 -2.43
CA MET A 217 -0.19 16.96 -1.51
C MET A 217 0.42 17.39 -0.16
N LYS A 218 1.57 18.07 -0.17
CA LYS A 218 2.21 18.62 1.05
C LYS A 218 1.24 19.53 1.81
N ALA A 219 0.64 20.49 1.11
CA ALA A 219 -0.28 21.45 1.72
C ALA A 219 -1.52 20.78 2.32
N PHE A 220 -2.10 19.80 1.61
CA PHE A 220 -3.27 19.07 2.07
C PHE A 220 -2.95 18.20 3.28
N VAL A 221 -1.88 17.42 3.25
CA VAL A 221 -1.45 16.54 4.35
C VAL A 221 -1.17 17.39 5.60
N GLY A 222 -0.36 18.44 5.47
CA GLY A 222 -0.02 19.33 6.59
C GLY A 222 -1.26 19.99 7.21
N LYS A 223 -2.17 20.53 6.38
CA LYS A 223 -3.43 21.09 6.87
C LYS A 223 -4.28 20.04 7.58
N THR A 224 -4.37 18.84 7.02
CA THR A 224 -5.22 17.76 7.55
C THR A 224 -4.69 17.26 8.89
N MET A 225 -3.38 17.04 9.03
CA MET A 225 -2.78 16.57 10.28
C MET A 225 -2.86 17.59 11.42
N ARG A 226 -2.96 18.89 11.12
CA ARG A 226 -3.18 19.95 12.13
C ARG A 226 -4.67 20.14 12.49
N SER A 227 -5.57 19.50 11.78
CA SER A 227 -7.01 19.65 12.02
C SER A 227 -7.47 18.78 13.18
N SER A 228 -7.92 19.40 14.28
CA SER A 228 -8.54 18.68 15.41
C SER A 228 -9.79 17.89 14.99
N ALA A 229 -10.53 18.38 14.00
CA ALA A 229 -11.67 17.65 13.42
C ALA A 229 -11.24 16.35 12.72
N PHE A 230 -10.03 16.28 12.16
CA PHE A 230 -9.51 15.08 11.55
C PHE A 230 -8.86 14.15 12.59
N VAL A 231 -8.03 14.68 13.47
CA VAL A 231 -7.27 13.89 14.45
C VAL A 231 -8.16 13.43 15.61
N GLY A 232 -9.28 14.12 15.87
CA GLY A 232 -10.34 13.68 16.79
C GLY A 232 -10.41 14.45 18.10
N SER A 233 -9.34 15.00 18.63
CA SER A 233 -9.35 15.91 19.78
C SER A 233 -8.11 16.81 19.76
N SER A 234 -8.17 17.94 20.47
CA SER A 234 -7.01 18.84 20.62
C SER A 234 -5.82 18.18 21.34
N ASN A 235 -6.09 17.13 22.11
CA ASN A 235 -5.09 16.39 22.89
C ASN A 235 -4.70 15.04 22.25
N ALA A 236 -5.37 14.63 21.15
CA ALA A 236 -5.04 13.38 20.50
C ALA A 236 -3.64 13.47 19.84
N THR A 237 -2.82 12.51 20.19
CA THR A 237 -1.48 12.43 19.61
C THR A 237 -1.50 11.60 18.33
N ILE A 238 -0.82 12.09 17.27
CA ILE A 238 -0.56 11.28 16.09
C ILE A 238 0.62 10.37 16.41
N ASP A 239 0.36 9.08 16.47
CA ASP A 239 1.37 8.07 16.75
C ASP A 239 2.20 7.76 15.50
N VAL A 240 1.53 7.48 14.39
CA VAL A 240 2.14 7.18 13.09
C VAL A 240 1.41 7.96 12.01
N ALA A 241 2.14 8.52 11.07
CA ALA A 241 1.57 9.09 9.85
C ALA A 241 2.33 8.58 8.63
N VAL A 242 1.58 8.09 7.64
CA VAL A 242 2.13 7.55 6.39
C VAL A 242 1.38 8.09 5.18
N MET A 243 2.10 8.20 4.07
CA MET A 243 1.52 8.41 2.76
C MET A 243 1.95 7.29 1.83
N CYS A 244 0.99 6.62 1.25
CA CYS A 244 1.16 5.53 0.30
C CYS A 244 0.71 5.99 -1.09
N GLY A 245 1.24 5.38 -2.13
CA GLY A 245 0.68 5.57 -3.45
C GLY A 245 1.61 5.33 -4.62
N ASP A 246 0.98 5.33 -5.80
CA ASP A 246 1.66 5.38 -7.07
C ASP A 246 1.88 6.84 -7.47
N LEU A 247 3.12 7.29 -7.40
CA LEU A 247 3.48 8.66 -7.78
C LEU A 247 3.75 8.82 -9.27
N ASN A 248 3.77 7.72 -10.04
CA ASN A 248 4.14 7.75 -11.46
C ASN A 248 5.48 8.45 -11.73
N CYS A 249 6.34 8.51 -10.74
CA CYS A 249 7.64 9.15 -10.75
C CYS A 249 8.73 8.12 -10.44
N ILE A 250 9.77 8.06 -11.27
CA ILE A 250 10.83 7.07 -11.14
C ILE A 250 11.74 7.44 -9.97
N ALA A 251 11.92 6.55 -9.01
CA ALA A 251 12.83 6.73 -7.88
C ALA A 251 14.27 7.04 -8.34
N GLY A 252 14.91 8.01 -7.68
CA GLY A 252 16.26 8.45 -8.01
C GLY A 252 16.37 9.26 -9.30
N SER A 253 15.25 9.59 -9.98
CA SER A 253 15.26 10.48 -11.13
C SER A 253 15.33 11.96 -10.69
N ALA A 254 15.75 12.84 -11.58
CA ALA A 254 15.72 14.29 -11.33
C ALA A 254 14.32 14.84 -11.03
N GLU A 255 13.28 14.15 -11.50
CA GLU A 255 11.89 14.47 -11.13
C GLU A 255 11.59 14.05 -9.70
N TYR A 256 12.04 12.86 -9.29
CA TYR A 256 11.90 12.39 -7.91
C TYR A 256 12.57 13.35 -6.93
N GLU A 257 13.80 13.80 -7.22
CA GLU A 257 14.51 14.76 -6.37
C GLU A 257 13.70 16.05 -6.17
N LYS A 258 13.12 16.61 -7.23
CA LYS A 258 12.26 17.79 -7.15
C LYS A 258 10.97 17.54 -6.33
N ILE A 259 10.37 16.36 -6.48
CA ILE A 259 9.20 15.98 -5.69
C ILE A 259 9.60 15.87 -4.21
N MET A 260 10.72 15.24 -3.89
CA MET A 260 11.21 15.12 -2.52
C MET A 260 11.57 16.47 -1.91
N GLU A 261 12.24 17.34 -2.67
CA GLU A 261 12.50 18.71 -2.24
C GLU A 261 11.19 19.46 -1.92
N THR A 262 10.19 19.34 -2.80
CA THR A 262 8.85 19.91 -2.61
C THR A 262 8.17 19.39 -1.35
N LEU A 263 8.29 18.09 -1.07
CA LEU A 263 7.71 17.43 0.10
C LEU A 263 8.47 17.75 1.41
N GLY A 264 9.60 18.44 1.33
CA GLY A 264 10.37 18.86 2.47
C GLY A 264 11.61 17.99 2.72
N GLY A 265 12.35 17.63 1.65
CA GLY A 265 13.49 16.73 1.65
C GLY A 265 14.48 16.96 2.81
N ASP A 266 15.01 18.17 2.95
CA ASP A 266 15.99 18.49 4.00
C ASP A 266 15.36 18.63 5.39
N THR A 267 14.08 19.03 5.48
CA THR A 267 13.35 19.11 6.76
C THR A 267 12.87 17.76 7.25
N GLY A 268 12.93 16.72 6.40
CA GLY A 268 12.50 15.36 6.74
C GLY A 268 11.00 15.19 6.97
N ALA A 269 10.18 16.13 6.47
CA ALA A 269 8.73 16.07 6.65
C ALA A 269 8.10 14.82 6.01
N PHE A 270 8.62 14.39 4.85
CA PHE A 270 8.26 13.12 4.20
C PHE A 270 9.54 12.32 3.97
N ARG A 271 9.63 11.18 4.61
CA ARG A 271 10.78 10.28 4.48
C ARG A 271 10.37 9.03 3.68
N ASP A 272 11.02 8.81 2.55
CA ASP A 272 10.86 7.56 1.81
C ASP A 272 11.32 6.38 2.67
N THR A 273 10.48 5.37 2.82
CA THR A 273 10.76 4.21 3.66
C THR A 273 11.70 3.21 2.99
N LEU A 274 11.81 3.27 1.66
CA LEU A 274 12.75 2.46 0.88
C LEU A 274 13.97 3.28 0.49
N PRO A 275 15.20 2.79 0.74
CA PRO A 275 16.40 3.47 0.28
C PRO A 275 16.42 3.55 -1.26
N ILE A 276 17.06 4.61 -1.78
CA ILE A 276 17.45 4.65 -3.19
C ILE A 276 18.76 3.89 -3.27
N ASP A 277 18.70 2.64 -3.70
CA ASP A 277 19.88 1.81 -3.86
C ASP A 277 20.20 1.65 -5.35
N ASN A 278 21.48 1.44 -5.69
CA ASN A 278 21.93 1.26 -7.07
C ASN A 278 21.49 -0.09 -7.66
N ASP A 279 20.98 -1.01 -6.85
CA ASP A 279 20.37 -2.28 -7.29
C ASP A 279 18.88 -2.09 -7.59
N ASN A 280 18.61 -1.49 -8.73
CA ASN A 280 17.25 -1.09 -9.14
C ASN A 280 16.27 -2.24 -9.33
N ASP A 281 16.72 -3.48 -9.53
CA ASP A 281 15.81 -4.60 -9.86
C ASP A 281 15.06 -5.13 -8.64
N SER A 282 15.69 -5.18 -7.47
CA SER A 282 15.06 -5.68 -6.24
C SER A 282 13.98 -4.72 -5.72
N LEU A 283 14.16 -3.40 -5.95
CA LEU A 283 13.25 -2.35 -5.49
C LEU A 283 12.25 -1.87 -6.55
N SER A 284 12.28 -2.43 -7.76
CA SER A 284 11.36 -2.02 -8.82
C SER A 284 9.93 -2.47 -8.53
N THR A 285 8.96 -1.59 -8.81
CA THR A 285 7.53 -1.89 -8.65
C THR A 285 6.79 -2.01 -9.98
N PHE A 286 7.31 -1.47 -11.07
CA PHE A 286 6.65 -1.40 -12.38
C PHE A 286 7.65 -1.42 -13.56
N PRO A 287 7.31 -1.98 -14.73
CA PRO A 287 6.21 -2.90 -14.95
C PRO A 287 6.58 -4.33 -14.58
N GLU A 288 5.70 -5.05 -13.90
CA GLU A 288 5.88 -6.46 -13.60
C GLU A 288 5.35 -7.35 -14.72
N CYS A 289 4.30 -6.90 -15.39
CA CYS A 289 3.68 -7.63 -16.47
C CYS A 289 3.00 -6.71 -17.50
N THR A 290 2.60 -7.30 -18.62
CA THR A 290 1.76 -6.64 -19.63
C THR A 290 0.62 -7.54 -20.03
N TYR A 291 -0.53 -6.97 -20.39
CA TYR A 291 -1.67 -7.76 -20.85
C TYR A 291 -1.45 -8.28 -22.27
N SER A 292 -1.43 -9.59 -22.45
CA SER A 292 -1.34 -10.23 -23.76
C SER A 292 -2.73 -10.46 -24.35
N LEU A 293 -3.06 -9.76 -25.43
CA LEU A 293 -4.31 -9.97 -26.18
C LEU A 293 -4.42 -11.40 -26.73
N LYS A 294 -3.30 -12.00 -27.14
CA LYS A 294 -3.23 -13.37 -27.67
C LYS A 294 -3.54 -14.41 -26.60
N LYS A 295 -2.98 -14.25 -25.39
CA LYS A 295 -3.16 -15.17 -24.27
C LYS A 295 -4.38 -14.81 -23.40
N ARG A 296 -4.99 -13.65 -23.62
CA ARG A 296 -6.09 -13.09 -22.83
C ARG A 296 -5.84 -13.05 -21.30
N ARG A 297 -4.56 -12.85 -20.94
CA ARG A 297 -4.10 -12.74 -19.54
C ARG A 297 -2.86 -11.87 -19.44
N TYR A 298 -2.50 -11.48 -18.24
CA TYR A 298 -1.22 -10.85 -17.98
C TYR A 298 -0.08 -11.87 -18.17
N VAL A 299 1.02 -11.39 -18.70
CA VAL A 299 2.26 -12.15 -18.87
C VAL A 299 3.41 -11.31 -18.32
N ILE A 300 4.38 -11.96 -17.69
CA ILE A 300 5.58 -11.30 -17.17
C ILE A 300 6.29 -10.59 -18.32
N VAL A 301 6.77 -9.38 -18.06
CA VAL A 301 7.55 -8.63 -19.04
C VAL A 301 8.90 -9.33 -19.29
N ASN A 302 9.47 -9.05 -20.46
CA ASN A 302 10.79 -9.55 -20.80
C ASN A 302 11.85 -8.99 -19.82
N GLU A 303 12.90 -9.76 -19.55
CA GLU A 303 14.05 -9.36 -18.71
C GLU A 303 14.71 -8.07 -19.18
N ASN A 304 14.67 -7.78 -20.49
CA ASN A 304 15.19 -6.55 -21.08
C ASN A 304 14.27 -5.33 -20.89
N THR A 305 13.08 -5.49 -20.30
CA THR A 305 12.19 -4.36 -20.03
C THR A 305 12.73 -3.57 -18.84
N GLN A 306 13.00 -2.29 -19.07
CA GLN A 306 13.41 -1.40 -17.97
C GLN A 306 12.31 -1.39 -16.89
N LYS A 307 12.67 -1.77 -15.68
CA LYS A 307 11.82 -1.75 -14.52
C LYS A 307 12.16 -0.55 -13.66
N ASN A 308 11.14 0.06 -13.05
CA ASN A 308 11.29 1.27 -12.27
C ASN A 308 10.48 1.14 -10.97
N ARG A 309 10.85 1.89 -9.95
CA ARG A 309 10.02 2.07 -8.77
C ARG A 309 9.16 3.32 -8.96
N LEU A 310 7.84 3.15 -8.98
CA LEU A 310 6.83 4.20 -9.11
C LEU A 310 5.96 4.33 -7.86
N ASP A 311 5.93 3.28 -7.03
CA ASP A 311 5.13 3.17 -5.82
C ASP A 311 5.98 3.51 -4.60
N TYR A 312 5.33 4.09 -3.60
CA TYR A 312 6.00 4.63 -2.41
C TYR A 312 5.16 4.44 -1.16
N ILE A 313 5.86 4.29 -0.03
CA ILE A 313 5.33 4.56 1.30
C ILE A 313 6.29 5.56 1.94
N PHE A 314 5.79 6.75 2.27
CA PHE A 314 6.51 7.75 3.03
C PHE A 314 6.06 7.72 4.49
N GLU A 315 6.99 7.79 5.39
CA GLU A 315 6.72 8.20 6.75
C GLU A 315 6.65 9.72 6.80
N ILE A 316 5.66 10.25 7.54
CA ILE A 316 5.46 11.69 7.69
C ILE A 316 5.82 12.08 9.12
N SER A 317 6.77 13.01 9.28
CA SER A 317 7.12 13.55 10.58
C SER A 317 6.06 14.54 11.08
N ARG A 318 5.93 14.67 12.40
CA ARG A 318 4.95 15.59 13.04
C ARG A 318 5.20 17.06 12.72
N GLU A 319 6.44 17.42 12.55
CA GLU A 319 6.86 18.81 12.38
C GLU A 319 6.82 19.21 10.91
N ILE A 320 5.61 19.51 10.41
CA ILE A 320 5.42 20.30 9.20
C ILE A 320 5.33 21.79 9.64
N ASN A 321 6.10 22.19 10.62
CA ASN A 321 6.16 23.58 11.08
C ASN A 321 7.39 24.24 10.48
N ASP A 322 7.15 25.35 9.81
CA ASP A 322 8.19 26.14 9.14
C ASP A 322 9.09 26.97 10.11
N ASP A 323 8.84 26.92 11.45
CA ASP A 323 9.39 27.92 12.37
C ASP A 323 10.03 27.42 13.69
N ASP A 324 10.21 26.12 13.93
CA ASP A 324 10.79 25.67 15.21
C ASP A 324 12.19 25.06 15.04
N ASP A 325 13.21 25.88 15.32
CA ASP A 325 14.64 25.54 15.40
C ASP A 325 15.03 24.70 16.64
N ASP A 326 14.12 23.89 17.19
CA ASP A 326 14.47 23.06 18.33
C ASP A 326 15.23 21.80 17.88
N GLU A 327 16.57 21.85 18.00
CA GLU A 327 17.51 20.74 17.76
C GLU A 327 17.35 19.57 18.75
N GLY A 328 16.20 19.43 19.39
CA GLY A 328 15.88 18.28 20.24
C GLY A 328 16.09 16.97 19.47
N GLU A 329 16.87 16.09 20.05
CA GLU A 329 17.25 14.76 19.55
C GLU A 329 16.03 14.03 18.94
N ARG A 330 15.82 14.19 17.62
CA ARG A 330 14.73 13.51 16.88
C ARG A 330 14.97 12.02 16.99
N ARG A 331 14.27 11.34 17.89
CA ARG A 331 14.28 9.88 17.94
C ARG A 331 13.85 9.35 16.58
N ARG A 332 14.83 8.89 15.80
CA ARG A 332 14.57 8.24 14.51
C ARG A 332 13.78 6.96 14.78
N ARG A 333 12.57 6.90 14.27
CA ARG A 333 11.76 5.68 14.33
C ARG A 333 12.44 4.59 13.50
N THR A 334 12.40 3.37 14.00
CA THR A 334 12.81 2.22 13.20
C THR A 334 11.72 1.95 12.18
N THR A 335 12.02 2.22 10.93
CA THR A 335 11.14 1.92 9.80
C THR A 335 11.80 0.87 8.94
N LYS A 336 11.06 -0.17 8.63
CA LYS A 336 11.45 -1.18 7.66
C LYS A 336 10.47 -1.13 6.50
N ALA A 337 10.97 -1.23 5.29
CA ALA A 337 10.11 -1.35 4.12
C ALA A 337 10.71 -2.33 3.11
N ARG A 338 9.86 -2.87 2.26
CA ARG A 338 10.23 -3.83 1.24
C ARG A 338 9.26 -3.78 0.07
N VAL A 339 9.77 -3.97 -1.14
CA VAL A 339 8.96 -4.36 -2.29
C VAL A 339 8.67 -5.85 -2.17
N VAL A 340 7.40 -6.22 -2.18
CA VAL A 340 6.99 -7.62 -2.11
C VAL A 340 6.95 -8.28 -3.48
N ARG A 341 6.93 -9.60 -3.50
CA ARG A 341 6.78 -10.36 -4.74
C ARG A 341 5.52 -9.97 -5.50
N SER A 342 5.54 -10.18 -6.81
CA SER A 342 4.38 -10.08 -7.67
C SER A 342 3.24 -10.97 -7.18
N LEU A 343 2.06 -10.39 -6.98
CA LEU A 343 0.86 -11.18 -6.66
C LEU A 343 0.40 -11.90 -7.93
N ARG A 344 0.19 -13.21 -7.84
CA ARG A 344 -0.14 -14.06 -8.98
C ARG A 344 -1.43 -14.83 -8.74
N ASP A 345 -2.12 -15.18 -9.83
CA ASP A 345 -3.23 -16.14 -9.81
C ASP A 345 -2.70 -17.60 -9.76
N ASP A 346 -3.61 -18.54 -9.71
CA ASP A 346 -3.34 -19.97 -9.60
C ASP A 346 -2.56 -20.53 -10.81
N ASN A 347 -2.59 -19.82 -11.93
CA ASN A 347 -1.84 -20.15 -13.15
C ASN A 347 -0.52 -19.39 -13.25
N SER A 348 -0.01 -18.86 -12.15
CA SER A 348 1.20 -18.04 -12.08
C SER A 348 1.16 -16.74 -12.90
N ALA A 349 -0.04 -16.29 -13.34
CA ALA A 349 -0.16 -15.03 -14.04
C ALA A 349 -0.25 -13.87 -13.03
N PRO A 350 0.51 -12.78 -13.24
CA PRO A 350 0.44 -11.60 -12.38
C PRO A 350 -0.98 -11.01 -12.31
N LEU A 351 -1.39 -10.59 -11.11
CA LEU A 351 -2.72 -10.02 -10.88
C LEU A 351 -2.77 -8.51 -11.15
N THR A 352 -1.63 -7.86 -11.20
CA THR A 352 -1.44 -6.45 -11.54
C THR A 352 -0.10 -6.26 -12.22
N ASP A 353 0.12 -5.15 -12.91
CA ASP A 353 1.40 -4.76 -13.49
C ASP A 353 2.34 -4.10 -12.47
N HIS A 354 1.89 -3.92 -11.24
CA HIS A 354 2.69 -3.41 -10.14
C HIS A 354 3.01 -4.49 -9.10
N ARG A 355 4.10 -4.30 -8.38
CA ARG A 355 4.43 -5.01 -7.14
C ARG A 355 4.04 -4.14 -5.96
N GLY A 356 3.59 -4.77 -4.89
CA GLY A 356 3.24 -4.06 -3.67
C GLY A 356 4.47 -3.62 -2.86
N ILE A 357 4.25 -2.65 -1.98
CA ILE A 357 5.21 -2.25 -0.96
C ILE A 357 4.59 -2.51 0.41
N ILE A 358 5.39 -3.07 1.31
CA ILE A 358 5.05 -3.19 2.72
C ILE A 358 6.00 -2.36 3.56
N ALA A 359 5.49 -1.66 4.56
CA ALA A 359 6.29 -0.93 5.53
C ALA A 359 5.79 -1.20 6.95
N ALA A 360 6.74 -1.45 7.87
CA ALA A 360 6.50 -1.56 9.30
C ALA A 360 7.14 -0.35 9.98
N ILE A 361 6.33 0.45 10.67
CA ILE A 361 6.74 1.70 11.31
C ILE A 361 6.57 1.55 12.82
N GLU A 362 7.64 1.77 13.56
CA GLU A 362 7.64 1.72 15.01
C GLU A 362 6.81 2.85 15.59
N ARG A 363 5.96 2.50 16.56
CA ARG A 363 5.12 3.45 17.27
C ARG A 363 5.94 4.18 18.34
N VAL A 364 5.68 5.45 18.51
CA VAL A 364 6.23 6.18 19.66
C VAL A 364 5.33 5.88 20.86
N HIS A 365 5.83 5.10 21.79
CA HIS A 365 5.20 5.01 23.10
C HIS A 365 5.41 6.35 23.82
N VAL A 366 4.31 7.08 24.05
CA VAL A 366 4.26 8.22 24.97
C VAL A 366 4.01 7.70 26.38
#